data_571f6625f5467d19e878c8b3e0b84951
#
_entry.id   571f6625f5467d19e878c8b3e0b84951
#
_cell.length_a   1.000
_cell.length_b   1.000
_cell.length_c   1.000
_cell.angle_alpha   90.00
_cell.angle_beta   90.00
_cell.angle_gamma   90.00
#
_symmetry.space_group_name_H-M   'P 1'
#
loop_
_entity.id
_entity.type
_entity.pdbx_description
1 polymer ?
#
loop_
_entity_poly.entity_id
_entity_poly.type
_entity_poly.pdbx_seq_one_letter_code
_entity_poly.pdbx_strand_id
1 'polypeptide(L)'
;MQQIGRTYIAIDLKSFYASVECMERGLDPLTTNLVVADASRTEKTICLAVSPSLKAHGISGRARLFEVVERVKEVNAERRRKAGCLSEKSFNANELAADPSREVDYLIAPPRMAKYIQISTQIYNVYLKYIAPEDIHVYSIDEVMMDVTNYLQTYHMTARELAKVMISDVLHTTGITATAGIGSNLYLCKVAMDIMAKHVQPDKDGVRIAELDEMSYREQLWAHRPLTDFWRVGRGYAKKLEAIGIYTMGDVARCSIGKPNEYYNEELLYRMFGINAELLIDHAWGWEPCRMQDIKAYRPETNSICSGQVLQCPYSFEKARLVVREMAEAVA
;
A
#
# COMPACT_ATOMS: atom_id res chain seq x y z
N MET A 1 15.47 -25.25 24.15
CA MET A 1 15.33 -24.94 22.73
C MET A 1 15.26 -23.41 22.62
N GLN A 2 16.29 -22.76 22.08
CA GLN A 2 16.20 -21.35 21.74
C GLN A 2 15.06 -21.23 20.72
N GLN A 3 14.09 -20.38 21.01
CA GLN A 3 13.06 -20.02 20.05
C GLN A 3 13.78 -19.32 18.89
N ILE A 4 13.95 -20.03 17.77
CA ILE A 4 14.47 -19.41 16.53
C ILE A 4 13.48 -18.29 16.21
N GLY A 5 13.96 -17.05 16.21
CA GLY A 5 13.14 -15.89 15.87
C GLY A 5 12.52 -16.10 14.49
N ARG A 6 11.24 -15.81 14.33
CA ARG A 6 10.57 -15.88 13.02
C ARG A 6 11.01 -14.72 12.12
N THR A 7 10.93 -14.96 10.83
CA THR A 7 11.24 -13.94 9.82
C THR A 7 10.16 -13.94 8.75
N TYR A 8 9.55 -12.78 8.55
CA TYR A 8 8.52 -12.55 7.55
C TYR A 8 8.98 -11.53 6.51
N ILE A 9 8.54 -11.72 5.27
CA ILE A 9 8.74 -10.76 4.19
C ILE A 9 7.36 -10.33 3.69
N ALA A 10 7.12 -9.02 3.62
CA ALA A 10 6.01 -8.43 2.89
C ALA A 10 6.54 -7.84 1.58
N ILE A 11 5.84 -8.06 0.46
CA ILE A 11 6.18 -7.50 -0.86
C ILE A 11 4.95 -6.80 -1.43
N ASP A 12 5.13 -5.55 -1.89
CA ASP A 12 4.12 -4.71 -2.55
C ASP A 12 4.61 -4.30 -3.95
N LEU A 13 3.79 -4.56 -4.97
CA LEU A 13 4.10 -4.24 -6.36
C LEU A 13 3.92 -2.76 -6.63
N LYS A 14 4.95 -2.11 -7.14
CA LYS A 14 4.96 -0.65 -7.26
C LYS A 14 3.93 -0.12 -8.24
N SER A 15 2.92 0.62 -7.73
CA SER A 15 1.83 1.20 -8.52
C SER A 15 1.19 0.20 -9.49
N PHE A 16 0.88 -0.99 -9.03
CA PHE A 16 0.65 -2.22 -9.80
C PHE A 16 -0.17 -2.01 -11.07
N TYR A 17 -1.40 -1.48 -10.98
CA TYR A 17 -2.24 -1.32 -12.18
C TYR A 17 -1.63 -0.37 -13.21
N ALA A 18 -1.01 0.72 -12.76
CA ALA A 18 -0.33 1.65 -13.66
C ALA A 18 0.90 0.99 -14.31
N SER A 19 1.64 0.19 -13.55
CA SER A 19 2.79 -0.56 -14.07
C SER A 19 2.35 -1.59 -15.11
N VAL A 20 1.28 -2.34 -14.88
CA VAL A 20 0.71 -3.26 -15.88
C VAL A 20 0.34 -2.51 -17.16
N GLU A 21 -0.34 -1.35 -17.03
CA GLU A 21 -0.74 -0.56 -18.20
C GLU A 21 0.45 0.02 -18.98
N CYS A 22 1.54 0.39 -18.31
CA CYS A 22 2.77 0.80 -18.94
C CYS A 22 3.41 -0.35 -19.72
N MET A 23 3.60 -1.51 -19.07
CA MET A 23 4.21 -2.68 -19.69
C MET A 23 3.46 -3.16 -20.94
N GLU A 24 2.14 -3.19 -20.90
CA GLU A 24 1.28 -3.56 -22.03
C GLU A 24 1.41 -2.60 -23.24
N ARG A 25 1.90 -1.39 -23.01
CA ARG A 25 2.14 -0.37 -24.03
C ARG A 25 3.61 -0.28 -24.45
N GLY A 26 4.50 -1.11 -23.90
CA GLY A 26 5.94 -1.04 -24.12
C GLY A 26 6.58 0.20 -23.51
N LEU A 27 6.00 0.73 -22.43
CA LEU A 27 6.47 1.93 -21.70
C LEU A 27 7.10 1.54 -20.37
N ASP A 28 8.09 2.31 -19.93
CA ASP A 28 8.71 2.12 -18.62
C ASP A 28 7.79 2.59 -17.48
N PRO A 29 7.38 1.70 -16.54
CA PRO A 29 6.51 2.04 -15.40
C PRO A 29 7.08 3.09 -14.47
N LEU A 30 8.41 3.23 -14.37
CA LEU A 30 9.05 4.17 -13.45
C LEU A 30 9.11 5.59 -13.97
N THR A 31 9.15 5.77 -15.29
CA THR A 31 9.34 7.07 -15.93
C THR A 31 8.11 7.59 -16.67
N THR A 32 7.11 6.74 -16.91
CA THR A 32 5.90 7.15 -17.65
C THR A 32 4.85 7.74 -16.72
N ASN A 33 4.36 8.93 -17.04
CA ASN A 33 3.22 9.55 -16.38
C ASN A 33 1.92 8.89 -16.85
N LEU A 34 1.29 8.11 -15.97
CA LEU A 34 0.06 7.39 -16.31
C LEU A 34 -0.85 7.29 -15.08
N VAL A 35 -2.17 7.42 -15.32
CA VAL A 35 -3.21 7.08 -14.36
C VAL A 35 -4.12 5.99 -14.91
N VAL A 36 -4.62 5.13 -14.02
CA VAL A 36 -5.65 4.16 -14.35
C VAL A 36 -6.99 4.69 -13.83
N ALA A 37 -7.84 5.14 -14.74
CA ALA A 37 -9.13 5.73 -14.39
C ALA A 37 -10.15 5.51 -15.51
N ASP A 38 -11.43 5.39 -15.15
CA ASP A 38 -12.55 5.35 -16.09
C ASP A 38 -13.00 6.78 -16.42
N ALA A 39 -12.37 7.39 -17.42
CA ALA A 39 -12.67 8.75 -17.88
C ALA A 39 -14.07 8.87 -18.55
N SER A 40 -14.68 7.74 -18.93
CA SER A 40 -16.03 7.74 -19.53
C SER A 40 -17.14 8.11 -18.54
N ARG A 41 -16.87 7.97 -17.23
CA ARG A 41 -17.84 8.27 -16.18
C ARG A 41 -17.90 9.76 -15.88
N THR A 42 -16.98 10.24 -15.09
CA THR A 42 -16.88 11.68 -14.71
C THR A 42 -15.45 11.97 -14.25
N GLU A 43 -15.04 13.24 -14.25
CA GLU A 43 -13.77 13.67 -13.67
C GLU A 43 -13.68 13.45 -12.14
N LYS A 44 -14.83 13.16 -11.47
CA LYS A 44 -14.85 12.80 -10.03
C LYS A 44 -14.49 11.35 -9.77
N THR A 45 -14.26 10.54 -10.82
CA THR A 45 -13.83 9.15 -10.69
C THR A 45 -12.51 9.06 -9.93
N ILE A 46 -12.39 8.02 -9.10
CA ILE A 46 -11.13 7.75 -8.36
C ILE A 46 -10.18 7.04 -9.31
N CYS A 47 -8.93 7.51 -9.40
CA CYS A 47 -7.87 6.78 -10.05
C CYS A 47 -7.54 5.53 -9.24
N LEU A 48 -7.62 4.37 -9.88
CA LEU A 48 -7.26 3.09 -9.23
C LEU A 48 -5.76 2.97 -8.99
N ALA A 49 -4.96 3.61 -9.85
CA ALA A 49 -3.53 3.74 -9.68
C ALA A 49 -2.99 5.00 -10.36
N VAL A 50 -1.89 5.50 -9.82
CA VAL A 50 -1.09 6.61 -10.36
C VAL A 50 0.35 6.12 -10.47
N SER A 51 1.03 6.34 -11.59
CA SER A 51 2.43 5.94 -11.80
C SER A 51 3.39 6.64 -10.83
N PRO A 52 4.56 6.04 -10.55
CA PRO A 52 5.56 6.64 -9.67
C PRO A 52 6.02 8.03 -10.11
N SER A 53 6.26 8.22 -11.41
CA SER A 53 6.68 9.49 -12.00
C SER A 53 5.62 10.59 -11.79
N LEU A 54 4.35 10.25 -11.95
CA LEU A 54 3.25 11.20 -11.75
C LEU A 54 3.02 11.51 -10.27
N LYS A 55 3.22 10.52 -9.37
CA LYS A 55 3.22 10.74 -7.91
C LYS A 55 4.32 11.72 -7.47
N ALA A 56 5.45 11.76 -8.15
CA ALA A 56 6.55 12.71 -7.85
C ALA A 56 6.12 14.18 -8.03
N HIS A 57 5.06 14.47 -8.77
CA HIS A 57 4.44 15.78 -8.87
C HIS A 57 3.47 16.10 -7.70
N GLY A 58 3.42 15.26 -6.67
CA GLY A 58 2.55 15.46 -5.49
C GLY A 58 1.12 14.94 -5.66
N ILE A 59 0.86 14.08 -6.66
CA ILE A 59 -0.44 13.47 -6.90
C ILE A 59 -0.58 12.21 -6.03
N SER A 60 -1.68 12.11 -5.28
CA SER A 60 -1.98 10.95 -4.45
C SER A 60 -2.17 9.68 -5.29
N GLY A 61 -1.78 8.53 -4.75
CA GLY A 61 -1.97 7.23 -5.40
C GLY A 61 -3.43 6.86 -5.71
N ARG A 62 -4.38 7.49 -5.00
CA ARG A 62 -5.83 7.33 -5.19
C ARG A 62 -6.53 8.67 -5.36
N ALA A 63 -5.88 9.61 -6.05
CA ALA A 63 -6.47 10.90 -6.39
C ALA A 63 -7.74 10.72 -7.24
N ARG A 64 -8.65 11.68 -7.18
CA ARG A 64 -9.71 11.79 -8.18
C ARG A 64 -9.15 12.36 -9.47
N LEU A 65 -9.74 12.02 -10.61
CA LEU A 65 -9.20 12.44 -11.90
C LEU A 65 -9.10 13.96 -12.03
N PHE A 66 -10.07 14.72 -11.51
CA PHE A 66 -10.02 16.19 -11.52
C PHE A 66 -8.83 16.74 -10.71
N GLU A 67 -8.44 16.08 -9.59
CA GLU A 67 -7.29 16.50 -8.79
C GLU A 67 -5.96 16.29 -9.56
N VAL A 68 -5.92 15.24 -10.40
CA VAL A 68 -4.79 15.02 -11.32
C VAL A 68 -4.71 16.14 -12.35
N VAL A 69 -5.85 16.48 -12.98
CA VAL A 69 -5.95 17.56 -13.96
C VAL A 69 -5.50 18.90 -13.38
N GLU A 70 -6.00 19.26 -12.19
CA GLU A 70 -5.65 20.51 -11.52
C GLU A 70 -4.17 20.54 -11.15
N ARG A 71 -3.65 19.44 -10.55
CA ARG A 71 -2.23 19.40 -10.15
C ARG A 71 -1.29 19.49 -11.34
N VAL A 72 -1.59 18.83 -12.46
CA VAL A 72 -0.80 18.95 -13.70
C VAL A 72 -0.82 20.38 -14.25
N LYS A 73 -1.96 21.06 -14.20
CA LYS A 73 -2.05 22.49 -14.57
C LYS A 73 -1.17 23.38 -13.70
N GLU A 74 -1.15 23.14 -12.37
CA GLU A 74 -0.29 23.88 -11.44
C GLU A 74 1.20 23.66 -11.76
N VAL A 75 1.60 22.38 -11.94
CA VAL A 75 2.99 22.02 -12.31
C VAL A 75 3.39 22.70 -13.62
N ASN A 76 2.52 22.71 -14.61
CA ASN A 76 2.79 23.38 -15.89
C ASN A 76 2.85 24.92 -15.76
N ALA A 77 2.05 25.53 -14.88
CA ALA A 77 2.15 26.93 -14.55
C ALA A 77 3.50 27.27 -13.88
N GLU A 78 3.98 26.40 -13.00
CA GLU A 78 5.31 26.55 -12.38
C GLU A 78 6.45 26.41 -13.42
N ARG A 79 6.38 25.42 -14.31
CA ARG A 79 7.34 25.22 -15.39
C ARG A 79 7.36 26.43 -16.33
N ARG A 80 6.21 26.95 -16.72
CA ARG A 80 6.11 28.16 -17.57
C ARG A 80 6.75 29.37 -16.92
N ARG A 81 6.57 29.57 -15.60
CA ARG A 81 7.22 30.67 -14.86
C ARG A 81 8.76 30.56 -14.87
N LYS A 82 9.30 29.33 -14.84
CA LYS A 82 10.72 29.07 -14.84
C LYS A 82 11.34 29.17 -16.24
N ALA A 83 10.68 28.63 -17.26
CA ALA A 83 11.19 28.53 -18.63
C ALA A 83 10.76 29.72 -19.53
N GLY A 84 9.83 30.57 -19.09
CA GLY A 84 9.25 31.66 -19.90
C GLY A 84 8.12 31.22 -20.80
N CYS A 85 8.29 30.14 -21.55
CA CYS A 85 7.25 29.51 -22.38
C CYS A 85 7.33 27.99 -22.23
N LEU A 86 6.24 27.30 -22.57
CA LEU A 86 6.24 25.84 -22.68
C LEU A 86 6.30 25.43 -24.16
N SER A 87 7.04 24.34 -24.41
CA SER A 87 7.21 23.72 -25.71
C SER A 87 6.28 22.51 -25.87
N GLU A 88 6.76 21.43 -26.48
CA GLU A 88 6.02 20.18 -26.68
C GLU A 88 5.66 19.48 -25.36
N LYS A 89 4.57 18.72 -25.38
CA LYS A 89 4.13 17.89 -24.28
C LYS A 89 4.95 16.61 -24.16
N SER A 90 5.20 16.17 -22.92
CA SER A 90 5.76 14.85 -22.68
C SER A 90 5.12 14.20 -21.45
N PHE A 91 4.90 12.90 -21.53
CA PHE A 91 4.53 12.04 -20.42
C PHE A 91 5.72 11.21 -19.88
N ASN A 92 6.95 11.49 -20.36
CA ASN A 92 8.16 10.81 -19.89
C ASN A 92 8.95 11.70 -18.91
N ALA A 93 9.15 11.20 -17.70
CA ALA A 93 9.83 11.94 -16.63
C ALA A 93 11.29 12.32 -16.99
N ASN A 94 12.00 11.46 -17.73
CA ASN A 94 13.38 11.75 -18.15
C ASN A 94 13.44 12.90 -19.17
N GLU A 95 12.51 12.93 -20.14
CA GLU A 95 12.40 14.04 -21.08
C GLU A 95 12.03 15.34 -20.39
N LEU A 96 11.08 15.27 -19.42
CA LEU A 96 10.67 16.42 -18.63
C LEU A 96 11.78 16.94 -17.71
N ALA A 97 12.68 16.07 -17.26
CA ALA A 97 13.85 16.45 -16.46
C ALA A 97 14.97 17.06 -17.34
N ALA A 98 15.16 16.53 -18.54
CA ALA A 98 16.16 17.01 -19.47
C ALA A 98 15.81 18.38 -20.07
N ASP A 99 14.52 18.67 -20.27
CA ASP A 99 14.06 19.94 -20.84
C ASP A 99 12.95 20.57 -19.96
N PRO A 100 13.31 21.56 -19.13
CA PRO A 100 12.34 22.28 -18.29
C PRO A 100 11.25 23.05 -19.06
N SER A 101 11.42 23.33 -20.34
CA SER A 101 10.40 24.00 -21.16
C SER A 101 9.29 23.05 -21.64
N ARG A 102 9.48 21.72 -21.55
CA ARG A 102 8.42 20.77 -21.94
C ARG A 102 7.22 20.82 -21.01
N GLU A 103 6.04 20.72 -21.59
CA GLU A 103 4.79 20.64 -20.84
C GLU A 103 4.59 19.22 -20.28
N VAL A 104 4.26 19.10 -18.99
CA VAL A 104 3.91 17.81 -18.39
C VAL A 104 2.57 17.35 -18.93
N ASP A 105 2.53 16.14 -19.46
CA ASP A 105 1.33 15.43 -19.86
C ASP A 105 1.28 14.04 -19.21
N TYR A 106 0.18 13.33 -19.37
CA TYR A 106 0.00 11.98 -18.82
C TYR A 106 -1.02 11.16 -19.62
N LEU A 107 -0.90 9.85 -19.53
CA LEU A 107 -1.81 8.90 -20.15
C LEU A 107 -2.94 8.53 -19.18
N ILE A 108 -4.16 8.38 -19.69
CA ILE A 108 -5.29 7.82 -18.95
C ILE A 108 -5.57 6.44 -19.53
N ALA A 109 -5.40 5.40 -18.72
CA ALA A 109 -5.70 4.02 -19.08
C ALA A 109 -7.03 3.57 -18.45
N PRO A 110 -7.96 2.99 -19.22
CA PRO A 110 -9.18 2.44 -18.66
C PRO A 110 -8.85 1.20 -17.80
N PRO A 111 -9.57 0.96 -16.67
CA PRO A 111 -9.35 -0.20 -15.82
C PRO A 111 -9.62 -1.52 -16.56
N ARG A 112 -8.69 -2.48 -16.43
CA ARG A 112 -8.78 -3.83 -17.01
C ARG A 112 -8.60 -4.90 -15.93
N MET A 113 -9.56 -5.04 -15.01
CA MET A 113 -9.42 -5.86 -13.81
C MET A 113 -9.03 -7.32 -14.10
N ALA A 114 -9.61 -7.94 -15.13
CA ALA A 114 -9.27 -9.32 -15.54
C ALA A 114 -7.77 -9.44 -15.91
N LYS A 115 -7.20 -8.41 -16.58
CA LYS A 115 -5.77 -8.39 -16.91
C LYS A 115 -4.91 -8.26 -15.65
N TYR A 116 -5.32 -7.42 -14.70
CA TYR A 116 -4.58 -7.26 -13.45
C TYR A 116 -4.57 -8.54 -12.63
N ILE A 117 -5.69 -9.25 -12.54
CA ILE A 117 -5.77 -10.57 -11.90
C ILE A 117 -4.84 -11.56 -12.60
N GLN A 118 -4.82 -11.60 -13.93
CA GLN A 118 -3.93 -12.46 -14.71
C GLN A 118 -2.45 -12.22 -14.37
N ILE A 119 -2.00 -10.95 -14.37
CA ILE A 119 -0.60 -10.60 -14.05
C ILE A 119 -0.29 -10.86 -12.57
N SER A 120 -1.21 -10.56 -11.65
CA SER A 120 -1.05 -10.89 -10.23
C SER A 120 -0.87 -12.40 -10.01
N THR A 121 -1.67 -13.24 -10.70
CA THR A 121 -1.52 -14.69 -10.66
C THR A 121 -0.17 -15.16 -11.23
N GLN A 122 0.29 -14.55 -12.31
CA GLN A 122 1.62 -14.82 -12.87
C GLN A 122 2.73 -14.51 -11.85
N ILE A 123 2.63 -13.38 -11.15
CA ILE A 123 3.58 -12.98 -10.11
C ILE A 123 3.51 -13.93 -8.91
N TYR A 124 2.31 -14.32 -8.49
CA TYR A 124 2.15 -15.33 -7.43
C TYR A 124 2.86 -16.65 -7.79
N ASN A 125 2.78 -17.10 -9.04
CA ASN A 125 3.51 -18.27 -9.51
C ASN A 125 5.03 -18.08 -9.49
N VAL A 126 5.55 -16.85 -9.56
CA VAL A 126 6.97 -16.58 -9.32
C VAL A 126 7.31 -16.85 -7.85
N TYR A 127 6.51 -16.35 -6.91
CA TYR A 127 6.75 -16.59 -5.47
C TYR A 127 6.70 -18.08 -5.11
N LEU A 128 5.83 -18.87 -5.75
CA LEU A 128 5.74 -20.32 -5.54
C LEU A 128 6.99 -21.10 -5.94
N LYS A 129 7.91 -20.52 -6.71
CA LYS A 129 9.22 -21.13 -6.99
C LYS A 129 10.13 -21.17 -5.74
N TYR A 130 9.86 -20.29 -4.78
CA TYR A 130 10.71 -20.06 -3.61
C TYR A 130 10.03 -20.47 -2.30
N ILE A 131 8.75 -20.22 -2.15
CA ILE A 131 7.99 -20.37 -0.91
C ILE A 131 6.76 -21.22 -1.18
N ALA A 132 6.48 -22.17 -0.30
CA ALA A 132 5.29 -23.02 -0.39
C ALA A 132 3.99 -22.21 -0.14
N PRO A 133 2.86 -22.59 -0.77
CA PRO A 133 1.62 -21.83 -0.70
C PRO A 133 1.05 -21.70 0.73
N GLU A 134 1.34 -22.65 1.62
CA GLU A 134 0.97 -22.61 3.04
C GLU A 134 1.67 -21.48 3.80
N ASP A 135 2.86 -21.05 3.36
CA ASP A 135 3.64 -19.99 3.97
C ASP A 135 3.48 -18.62 3.27
N ILE A 136 2.56 -18.55 2.27
CA ILE A 136 2.22 -17.30 1.57
C ILE A 136 0.79 -16.88 1.92
N HIS A 137 0.61 -15.66 2.38
CA HIS A 137 -0.68 -14.97 2.48
C HIS A 137 -0.79 -13.89 1.41
N VAL A 138 -1.74 -14.06 0.48
CA VAL A 138 -2.10 -13.03 -0.50
C VAL A 138 -2.98 -12.01 0.22
N TYR A 139 -2.39 -10.87 0.59
CA TYR A 139 -3.07 -9.81 1.32
C TYR A 139 -3.98 -8.98 0.40
N SER A 140 -3.50 -8.71 -0.82
CA SER A 140 -4.26 -8.04 -1.87
C SER A 140 -3.80 -8.51 -3.27
N ILE A 141 -4.33 -7.91 -4.32
CA ILE A 141 -3.94 -8.23 -5.70
C ILE A 141 -2.46 -7.88 -6.01
N ASP A 142 -1.87 -6.98 -5.25
CA ASP A 142 -0.53 -6.45 -5.43
C ASP A 142 0.39 -6.65 -4.21
N GLU A 143 -0.12 -7.27 -3.15
CA GLU A 143 0.63 -7.44 -1.90
C GLU A 143 0.55 -8.86 -1.35
N VAL A 144 1.69 -9.39 -0.94
CA VAL A 144 1.82 -10.70 -0.28
C VAL A 144 2.64 -10.58 1.00
N MET A 145 2.36 -11.46 1.96
CA MET A 145 3.18 -11.70 3.16
C MET A 145 3.61 -13.16 3.18
N MET A 146 4.85 -13.41 3.55
CA MET A 146 5.46 -14.74 3.53
C MET A 146 6.21 -15.02 4.84
N ASP A 147 6.01 -16.20 5.43
CA ASP A 147 6.88 -16.72 6.49
C ASP A 147 8.08 -17.42 5.83
N VAL A 148 9.25 -16.80 5.94
CA VAL A 148 10.46 -17.30 5.29
C VAL A 148 11.42 -17.99 6.28
N THR A 149 11.01 -18.17 7.52
CA THR A 149 11.85 -18.64 8.63
C THR A 149 12.64 -19.92 8.27
N ASN A 150 11.98 -20.92 7.74
CA ASN A 150 12.59 -22.21 7.43
C ASN A 150 13.35 -22.22 6.09
N TYR A 151 13.09 -21.24 5.22
CA TYR A 151 13.66 -21.18 3.88
C TYR A 151 15.08 -20.57 3.87
N LEU A 152 15.39 -19.68 4.82
CA LEU A 152 16.67 -18.97 4.87
C LEU A 152 17.85 -19.94 5.01
N GLN A 153 17.69 -20.98 5.84
CA GLN A 153 18.72 -22.02 5.98
C GLN A 153 18.83 -22.88 4.73
N THR A 154 17.69 -23.25 4.13
CA THR A 154 17.64 -24.08 2.92
C THR A 154 18.32 -23.40 1.74
N TYR A 155 18.09 -22.10 1.57
CA TYR A 155 18.68 -21.33 0.47
C TYR A 155 20.06 -20.76 0.80
N HIS A 156 20.53 -20.87 2.06
CA HIS A 156 21.75 -20.22 2.55
C HIS A 156 21.78 -18.70 2.26
N MET A 157 20.64 -18.06 2.45
CA MET A 157 20.41 -16.62 2.17
C MET A 157 19.90 -15.89 3.40
N THR A 158 20.21 -14.60 3.49
CA THR A 158 19.50 -13.68 4.37
C THR A 158 18.11 -13.38 3.82
N ALA A 159 17.20 -12.91 4.67
CA ALA A 159 15.85 -12.51 4.22
C ALA A 159 15.91 -11.40 3.15
N ARG A 160 16.88 -10.49 3.26
CA ARG A 160 17.10 -9.41 2.27
C ARG A 160 17.54 -9.95 0.92
N GLU A 161 18.44 -10.92 0.90
CA GLU A 161 18.88 -11.58 -0.34
C GLU A 161 17.73 -12.34 -1.00
N LEU A 162 16.96 -13.11 -0.21
CA LEU A 162 15.80 -13.84 -0.71
C LEU A 162 14.74 -12.91 -1.26
N ALA A 163 14.39 -11.82 -0.56
CA ALA A 163 13.47 -10.81 -1.04
C ALA A 163 13.95 -10.20 -2.38
N LYS A 164 15.24 -9.88 -2.47
CA LYS A 164 15.83 -9.32 -3.70
C LYS A 164 15.77 -10.29 -4.87
N VAL A 165 16.06 -11.57 -4.66
CA VAL A 165 15.96 -12.63 -5.68
C VAL A 165 14.53 -12.75 -6.18
N MET A 166 13.55 -12.82 -5.29
CA MET A 166 12.12 -12.91 -5.66
C MET A 166 11.66 -11.68 -6.45
N ILE A 167 12.01 -10.47 -6.00
CA ILE A 167 11.64 -9.22 -6.70
C ILE A 167 12.33 -9.14 -8.06
N SER A 168 13.59 -9.56 -8.16
CA SER A 168 14.31 -9.59 -9.44
C SER A 168 13.66 -10.57 -10.44
N ASP A 169 13.21 -11.75 -9.98
CA ASP A 169 12.49 -12.71 -10.84
C ASP A 169 11.12 -12.14 -11.28
N VAL A 170 10.40 -11.44 -10.40
CA VAL A 170 9.17 -10.73 -10.76
C VAL A 170 9.46 -9.66 -11.82
N LEU A 171 10.50 -8.85 -11.64
CA LEU A 171 10.90 -7.81 -12.58
C LEU A 171 11.26 -8.40 -13.95
N HIS A 172 12.06 -9.47 -13.99
CA HIS A 172 12.41 -10.14 -15.25
C HIS A 172 11.20 -10.76 -15.95
N THR A 173 10.26 -11.29 -15.19
CA THR A 173 9.08 -11.99 -15.73
C THR A 173 8.02 -11.00 -16.23
N THR A 174 7.86 -9.85 -15.58
CA THR A 174 6.72 -8.95 -15.81
C THR A 174 7.10 -7.50 -16.10
N GLY A 175 8.37 -7.10 -15.92
CA GLY A 175 8.81 -5.71 -16.00
C GLY A 175 8.35 -4.83 -14.81
N ILE A 176 7.74 -5.43 -13.78
CA ILE A 176 7.20 -4.69 -12.63
C ILE A 176 8.13 -4.86 -11.44
N THR A 177 8.55 -3.74 -10.85
CA THR A 177 9.35 -3.73 -9.62
C THR A 177 8.46 -3.71 -8.37
N ALA A 178 9.08 -3.97 -7.21
CA ALA A 178 8.38 -4.04 -5.93
C ALA A 178 9.17 -3.38 -4.79
N THR A 179 8.48 -3.18 -3.68
CA THR A 179 9.04 -2.76 -2.39
C THR A 179 8.87 -3.91 -1.42
N ALA A 180 9.85 -4.15 -0.54
CA ALA A 180 9.74 -5.18 0.48
C ALA A 180 9.99 -4.63 1.89
N GLY A 181 9.31 -5.25 2.86
CA GLY A 181 9.57 -5.10 4.27
C GLY A 181 9.89 -6.46 4.90
N ILE A 182 10.88 -6.48 5.76
CA ILE A 182 11.29 -7.66 6.52
C ILE A 182 11.02 -7.40 8.00
N GLY A 183 10.49 -8.38 8.71
CA GLY A 183 10.18 -8.21 10.13
C GLY A 183 10.17 -9.52 10.89
N SER A 184 10.30 -9.45 12.22
CA SER A 184 10.20 -10.60 13.14
C SER A 184 8.76 -11.11 13.31
N ASN A 185 7.77 -10.36 12.84
CA ASN A 185 6.35 -10.70 12.80
C ASN A 185 5.63 -10.03 11.63
N LEU A 186 4.36 -10.38 11.40
CA LEU A 186 3.56 -9.88 10.29
C LEU A 186 3.33 -8.36 10.35
N TYR A 187 3.19 -7.78 11.55
CA TYR A 187 3.04 -6.34 11.71
C TYR A 187 4.32 -5.61 11.31
N LEU A 188 5.46 -6.04 11.83
CA LEU A 188 6.74 -5.37 11.59
C LEU A 188 7.19 -5.45 10.13
N CYS A 189 6.98 -6.59 9.43
CA CYS A 189 7.31 -6.66 8.01
C CYS A 189 6.43 -5.71 7.18
N LYS A 190 5.14 -5.59 7.53
CA LYS A 190 4.21 -4.66 6.87
C LYS A 190 4.59 -3.20 7.13
N VAL A 191 4.90 -2.82 8.37
CA VAL A 191 5.29 -1.45 8.75
C VAL A 191 6.66 -1.09 8.15
N ALA A 192 7.61 -2.02 8.12
CA ALA A 192 8.88 -1.83 7.43
C ALA A 192 8.67 -1.50 5.95
N MET A 193 7.77 -2.21 5.27
CA MET A 193 7.42 -1.97 3.87
C MET A 193 6.72 -0.63 3.67
N ASP A 194 5.69 -0.34 4.47
CA ASP A 194 4.80 0.81 4.26
C ASP A 194 5.42 2.15 4.67
N ILE A 195 6.24 2.16 5.71
CA ILE A 195 6.83 3.38 6.28
C ILE A 195 8.31 3.47 5.93
N MET A 196 9.12 2.52 6.40
CA MET A 196 10.57 2.63 6.32
C MET A 196 11.10 2.53 4.88
N ALA A 197 10.62 1.57 4.09
CA ALA A 197 11.10 1.36 2.73
C ALA A 197 10.83 2.56 1.80
N LYS A 198 9.86 3.41 2.10
CA LYS A 198 9.62 4.66 1.35
C LYS A 198 10.78 5.64 1.45
N HIS A 199 11.53 5.62 2.55
CA HIS A 199 12.67 6.50 2.82
C HIS A 199 14.02 5.89 2.41
N VAL A 200 14.04 4.58 2.08
CA VAL A 200 15.25 3.92 1.57
C VAL A 200 15.47 4.33 0.12
N GLN A 201 16.73 4.64 -0.23
CA GLN A 201 17.09 4.88 -1.62
C GLN A 201 16.88 3.61 -2.45
N PRO A 202 16.22 3.72 -3.61
CA PRO A 202 16.05 2.57 -4.48
C PRO A 202 17.41 2.11 -5.04
N ASP A 203 17.54 0.80 -5.27
CA ASP A 203 18.66 0.30 -6.07
C ASP A 203 18.47 0.60 -7.58
N LYS A 204 19.40 0.13 -8.42
CA LYS A 204 19.36 0.35 -9.87
C LYS A 204 18.07 -0.14 -10.55
N ASP A 205 17.41 -1.12 -9.95
CA ASP A 205 16.17 -1.74 -10.45
C ASP A 205 14.92 -1.15 -9.79
N GLY A 206 15.08 -0.06 -9.03
CA GLY A 206 14.01 0.64 -8.31
C GLY A 206 13.51 -0.08 -7.05
N VAL A 207 14.20 -1.13 -6.61
CA VAL A 207 13.83 -1.94 -5.44
C VAL A 207 14.20 -1.23 -4.16
N ARG A 208 13.30 -1.25 -3.18
CA ARG A 208 13.49 -0.72 -1.83
C ARG A 208 13.17 -1.80 -0.82
N ILE A 209 14.10 -2.05 0.10
CA ILE A 209 13.93 -3.07 1.15
C ILE A 209 14.26 -2.43 2.50
N ALA A 210 13.34 -2.52 3.46
CA ALA A 210 13.56 -2.13 4.85
C ALA A 210 13.36 -3.32 5.78
N GLU A 211 13.92 -3.24 6.98
CA GLU A 211 13.89 -4.31 7.96
C GLU A 211 13.66 -3.74 9.36
N LEU A 212 12.79 -4.38 10.14
CA LEU A 212 12.47 -4.01 11.51
C LEU A 212 12.36 -5.26 12.40
N ASP A 213 12.93 -5.15 13.59
CA ASP A 213 12.59 -5.94 14.76
C ASP A 213 11.88 -5.05 15.80
N GLU A 214 11.48 -5.62 16.93
CA GLU A 214 10.74 -4.88 17.97
C GLU A 214 11.54 -3.71 18.54
N MET A 215 12.87 -3.84 18.65
CA MET A 215 13.70 -2.78 19.22
C MET A 215 13.92 -1.65 18.22
N SER A 216 14.32 -1.98 16.99
CA SER A 216 14.50 -1.00 15.92
C SER A 216 13.19 -0.27 15.55
N TYR A 217 12.05 -0.97 15.64
CA TYR A 217 10.74 -0.35 15.51
C TYR A 217 10.51 0.74 16.57
N ARG A 218 10.77 0.42 17.85
CA ARG A 218 10.59 1.38 18.95
C ARG A 218 11.53 2.57 18.82
N GLU A 219 12.80 2.31 18.47
CA GLU A 219 13.82 3.35 18.31
C GLU A 219 13.51 4.31 17.15
N GLN A 220 13.02 3.78 16.02
CA GLN A 220 12.90 4.55 14.79
C GLN A 220 11.48 5.08 14.54
N LEU A 221 10.42 4.37 15.01
CA LEU A 221 9.04 4.67 14.62
C LEU A 221 8.12 5.07 15.77
N TRP A 222 8.54 4.96 17.03
CA TRP A 222 7.67 5.39 18.14
C TRP A 222 7.31 6.88 18.09
N ALA A 223 8.13 7.72 17.49
CA ALA A 223 7.87 9.15 17.31
C ALA A 223 7.26 9.50 15.93
N HIS A 224 7.07 8.50 15.06
CA HIS A 224 6.56 8.73 13.70
C HIS A 224 5.13 9.26 13.70
N ARG A 225 4.84 10.15 12.76
CA ARG A 225 3.53 10.74 12.48
C ARG A 225 3.29 10.78 10.97
N PRO A 226 2.04 10.69 10.53
CA PRO A 226 0.80 10.53 11.30
C PRO A 226 0.55 9.08 11.74
N LEU A 227 -0.30 8.88 12.75
CA LEU A 227 -0.73 7.56 13.20
C LEU A 227 -1.36 6.69 12.09
N THR A 228 -1.99 7.32 11.11
CA THR A 228 -2.63 6.64 9.97
C THR A 228 -1.67 5.96 9.01
N ASP A 229 -0.37 6.14 9.15
CA ASP A 229 0.63 5.41 8.37
C ASP A 229 0.84 3.98 8.88
N PHE A 230 0.48 3.74 10.14
CA PHE A 230 0.60 2.42 10.75
C PHE A 230 -0.56 1.51 10.35
N TRP A 231 -0.22 0.28 10.03
CA TRP A 231 -1.19 -0.74 9.67
C TRP A 231 -2.25 -0.89 10.77
N ARG A 232 -3.52 -1.00 10.38
CA ARG A 232 -4.72 -1.06 11.21
C ARG A 232 -5.09 0.21 12.00
N VAL A 233 -4.36 1.29 11.85
CA VAL A 233 -4.75 2.59 12.42
C VAL A 233 -5.43 3.45 11.36
N GLY A 234 -6.75 3.40 11.30
CA GLY A 234 -7.53 4.23 10.39
C GLY A 234 -7.80 5.65 10.95
N ARG A 235 -8.33 6.55 10.09
CA ARG A 235 -8.66 7.93 10.46
C ARG A 235 -9.53 8.06 11.71
N GLY A 236 -10.46 7.10 11.93
CA GLY A 236 -11.32 7.11 13.12
C GLY A 236 -10.55 6.86 14.41
N TYR A 237 -9.58 5.95 14.39
CA TYR A 237 -8.68 5.68 15.51
C TYR A 237 -7.76 6.87 15.77
N ALA A 238 -7.07 7.37 14.75
CA ALA A 238 -6.19 8.53 14.87
C ALA A 238 -6.92 9.73 15.45
N LYS A 239 -8.11 10.09 14.91
CA LYS A 239 -8.90 11.22 15.42
C LYS A 239 -9.28 11.07 16.90
N LYS A 240 -9.65 9.87 17.36
CA LYS A 240 -9.97 9.62 18.77
C LYS A 240 -8.74 9.76 19.66
N LEU A 241 -7.60 9.21 19.25
CA LEU A 241 -6.35 9.29 20.00
C LEU A 241 -5.82 10.73 20.07
N GLU A 242 -5.83 11.45 18.96
CA GLU A 242 -5.41 12.86 18.87
C GLU A 242 -6.26 13.79 19.76
N ALA A 243 -7.56 13.49 19.88
CA ALA A 243 -8.47 14.26 20.73
C ALA A 243 -8.12 14.19 22.23
N ILE A 244 -7.36 13.18 22.65
CA ILE A 244 -6.86 13.03 24.02
C ILE A 244 -5.35 13.25 24.14
N GLY A 245 -4.70 13.81 23.10
CA GLY A 245 -3.27 14.15 23.13
C GLY A 245 -2.32 12.99 22.84
N ILE A 246 -2.81 11.86 22.29
CA ILE A 246 -2.01 10.72 21.84
C ILE A 246 -1.78 10.86 20.32
N TYR A 247 -0.54 11.10 19.89
CA TYR A 247 -0.19 11.40 18.50
C TYR A 247 0.73 10.37 17.85
N THR A 248 1.29 9.45 18.64
CA THR A 248 2.31 8.49 18.18
C THR A 248 2.08 7.11 18.75
N MET A 249 2.66 6.07 18.14
CA MET A 249 2.61 4.71 18.70
C MET A 249 3.37 4.63 20.02
N GLY A 250 4.43 5.42 20.21
CA GLY A 250 5.10 5.55 21.50
C GLY A 250 4.21 6.16 22.59
N ASP A 251 3.28 7.06 22.24
CA ASP A 251 2.28 7.58 23.22
C ASP A 251 1.27 6.49 23.60
N VAL A 252 0.83 5.67 22.63
CA VAL A 252 -0.05 4.51 22.90
C VAL A 252 0.65 3.52 23.84
N ALA A 253 1.90 3.17 23.54
CA ALA A 253 2.71 2.27 24.36
C ALA A 253 2.89 2.80 25.80
N ARG A 254 3.19 4.08 25.96
CA ARG A 254 3.30 4.72 27.29
C ARG A 254 1.97 4.74 28.02
N CYS A 255 0.86 5.00 27.30
CA CYS A 255 -0.48 4.95 27.89
C CYS A 255 -0.79 3.56 28.44
N SER A 256 -0.44 2.49 27.73
CA SER A 256 -0.76 1.10 28.12
C SER A 256 -0.10 0.66 29.45
N ILE A 257 0.98 1.31 29.86
CA ILE A 257 1.70 0.98 31.11
C ILE A 257 1.42 1.99 32.25
N GLY A 258 0.51 2.92 32.04
CA GLY A 258 0.09 3.88 33.06
C GLY A 258 -0.59 3.20 34.25
N LYS A 259 -0.42 3.80 35.43
CA LYS A 259 -1.01 3.24 36.66
C LYS A 259 -2.55 3.34 36.64
N PRO A 260 -3.28 2.47 37.34
CA PRO A 260 -4.75 2.48 37.36
C PRO A 260 -5.38 3.81 37.83
N ASN A 261 -4.66 4.60 38.62
CA ASN A 261 -5.11 5.91 39.11
C ASN A 261 -4.68 7.10 38.23
N GLU A 262 -3.95 6.85 37.14
CA GLU A 262 -3.55 7.86 36.18
C GLU A 262 -4.61 7.98 35.09
N TYR A 263 -4.70 9.20 34.45
CA TYR A 263 -5.63 9.42 33.35
C TYR A 263 -5.27 8.55 32.12
N TYR A 264 -3.98 8.51 31.76
CA TYR A 264 -3.47 7.68 30.67
C TYR A 264 -3.08 6.32 31.23
N ASN A 265 -3.92 5.32 30.97
CA ASN A 265 -3.71 3.94 31.36
C ASN A 265 -4.35 3.00 30.34
N GLU A 266 -4.13 1.72 30.49
CA GLU A 266 -4.66 0.69 29.59
C GLU A 266 -6.21 0.71 29.54
N GLU A 267 -6.87 0.93 30.68
CA GLU A 267 -8.34 0.97 30.76
C GLU A 267 -8.94 2.10 29.90
N LEU A 268 -8.25 3.23 29.77
CA LEU A 268 -8.66 4.31 28.86
C LEU A 268 -8.73 3.82 27.42
N LEU A 269 -7.72 3.07 26.96
CA LEU A 269 -7.68 2.51 25.61
C LEU A 269 -8.81 1.49 25.39
N TYR A 270 -9.05 0.61 26.35
CA TYR A 270 -10.16 -0.35 26.28
C TYR A 270 -11.54 0.33 26.29
N ARG A 271 -11.72 1.41 27.03
CA ARG A 271 -12.95 2.23 26.99
C ARG A 271 -13.19 2.85 25.63
N MET A 272 -12.13 3.26 24.92
CA MET A 272 -12.22 3.92 23.62
C MET A 272 -12.44 2.95 22.46
N PHE A 273 -11.83 1.77 22.51
CA PHE A 273 -11.72 0.86 21.38
C PHE A 273 -12.25 -0.56 21.65
N GLY A 274 -12.68 -0.84 22.90
CA GLY A 274 -13.11 -2.18 23.29
C GLY A 274 -11.96 -3.18 23.16
N ILE A 275 -12.27 -4.42 22.78
CA ILE A 275 -11.27 -5.49 22.60
C ILE A 275 -10.20 -5.14 21.54
N ASN A 276 -10.49 -4.25 20.61
CA ASN A 276 -9.50 -3.81 19.62
C ASN A 276 -8.36 -2.97 20.23
N ALA A 277 -8.48 -2.54 21.50
CA ALA A 277 -7.38 -1.90 22.21
C ALA A 277 -6.20 -2.85 22.39
N GLU A 278 -6.43 -4.13 22.60
CA GLU A 278 -5.40 -5.15 22.73
C GLU A 278 -4.47 -5.17 21.51
N LEU A 279 -5.04 -5.29 20.31
CA LEU A 279 -4.27 -5.25 19.09
C LEU A 279 -3.52 -3.91 18.88
N LEU A 280 -4.15 -2.78 19.23
CA LEU A 280 -3.51 -1.47 19.14
C LEU A 280 -2.31 -1.36 20.09
N ILE A 281 -2.43 -1.87 21.32
CA ILE A 281 -1.36 -1.90 22.32
C ILE A 281 -0.23 -2.82 21.86
N ASP A 282 -0.54 -4.03 21.43
CA ASP A 282 0.43 -4.99 20.90
C ASP A 282 1.25 -4.37 19.76
N HIS A 283 0.57 -3.78 18.78
CA HIS A 283 1.22 -3.10 17.66
C HIS A 283 2.04 -1.89 18.10
N ALA A 284 1.61 -1.15 19.12
CA ALA A 284 2.40 -0.06 19.66
C ALA A 284 3.73 -0.53 20.28
N TRP A 285 3.76 -1.75 20.82
CA TRP A 285 4.98 -2.41 21.30
C TRP A 285 5.78 -3.13 20.22
N GLY A 286 5.26 -3.22 19.00
CA GLY A 286 5.87 -3.96 17.88
C GLY A 286 5.60 -5.46 17.95
N TRP A 287 4.57 -5.88 18.67
CA TRP A 287 4.17 -7.27 18.85
C TRP A 287 3.00 -7.63 17.93
N GLU A 288 3.02 -8.83 17.37
CA GLU A 288 1.91 -9.43 16.61
C GLU A 288 1.90 -10.94 16.85
N PRO A 289 0.90 -11.45 17.58
CA PRO A 289 0.83 -12.88 17.89
C PRO A 289 0.38 -13.73 16.69
N CYS A 290 -0.34 -13.15 15.72
CA CYS A 290 -0.86 -13.85 14.57
C CYS A 290 0.28 -14.38 13.68
N ARG A 291 0.18 -15.65 13.31
CA ARG A 291 1.14 -16.35 12.46
C ARG A 291 0.49 -16.79 11.15
N MET A 292 1.29 -17.20 10.19
CA MET A 292 0.80 -17.71 8.90
C MET A 292 -0.19 -18.86 9.08
N GLN A 293 0.10 -19.79 9.99
CA GLN A 293 -0.79 -20.93 10.30
C GLN A 293 -2.16 -20.48 10.83
N ASP A 294 -2.20 -19.40 11.63
CA ASP A 294 -3.46 -18.89 12.19
C ASP A 294 -4.33 -18.28 11.09
N ILE A 295 -3.69 -17.53 10.16
CA ILE A 295 -4.38 -17.00 8.97
C ILE A 295 -4.94 -18.15 8.12
N LYS A 296 -4.17 -19.21 7.88
CA LYS A 296 -4.59 -20.36 7.07
C LYS A 296 -5.67 -21.19 7.74
N ALA A 297 -5.66 -21.29 9.08
CA ALA A 297 -6.65 -22.02 9.85
C ALA A 297 -7.95 -21.25 10.05
N TYR A 298 -7.94 -19.90 9.89
CA TYR A 298 -9.11 -19.08 10.14
C TYR A 298 -10.29 -19.47 9.24
N ARG A 299 -11.45 -19.64 9.85
CA ARG A 299 -12.74 -19.84 9.18
C ARG A 299 -13.71 -18.79 9.68
N PRO A 300 -14.25 -17.93 8.82
CA PRO A 300 -15.23 -16.92 9.24
C PRO A 300 -16.51 -17.61 9.74
N GLU A 301 -17.05 -17.13 10.87
CA GLU A 301 -18.31 -17.58 11.41
C GLU A 301 -19.50 -17.19 10.51
N THR A 302 -19.37 -16.04 9.85
CA THR A 302 -20.38 -15.49 8.94
C THR A 302 -19.74 -15.07 7.64
N ASN A 303 -20.45 -15.27 6.53
CA ASN A 303 -20.06 -14.75 5.21
C ASN A 303 -20.98 -13.59 4.85
N SER A 304 -20.41 -12.53 4.29
CA SER A 304 -21.16 -11.42 3.71
C SER A 304 -20.69 -11.13 2.29
N ILE A 305 -21.64 -10.84 1.41
CA ILE A 305 -21.37 -10.38 0.05
C ILE A 305 -21.82 -8.91 -0.01
N CYS A 306 -20.93 -8.03 -0.48
CA CYS A 306 -21.22 -6.63 -0.64
C CYS A 306 -21.16 -6.26 -2.12
N SER A 307 -22.16 -5.49 -2.58
CA SER A 307 -22.14 -4.86 -3.90
C SER A 307 -22.24 -3.35 -3.75
N GLY A 308 -21.55 -2.61 -4.60
CA GLY A 308 -21.55 -1.16 -4.59
C GLY A 308 -21.53 -0.58 -6.00
N GLN A 309 -22.33 0.46 -6.26
CA GLN A 309 -22.36 1.18 -7.53
C GLN A 309 -22.18 2.67 -7.31
N VAL A 310 -21.27 3.29 -8.07
CA VAL A 310 -21.12 4.75 -8.11
C VAL A 310 -22.09 5.28 -9.17
N LEU A 311 -23.03 6.12 -8.73
CA LEU A 311 -24.02 6.74 -9.62
C LEU A 311 -23.39 7.91 -10.41
N GLN A 312 -23.81 8.11 -11.66
CA GLN A 312 -23.31 9.18 -12.53
C GLN A 312 -23.75 10.58 -12.05
N CYS A 313 -24.92 10.67 -11.42
CA CYS A 313 -25.50 11.89 -10.88
C CYS A 313 -26.40 11.56 -9.68
N PRO A 314 -26.88 12.53 -8.89
CA PRO A 314 -27.95 12.29 -7.93
C PRO A 314 -29.19 11.73 -8.61
N TYR A 315 -29.73 10.63 -8.06
CA TYR A 315 -30.97 10.01 -8.56
C TYR A 315 -32.14 10.37 -7.66
N SER A 316 -33.36 10.44 -8.26
CA SER A 316 -34.58 10.49 -7.48
C SER A 316 -34.76 9.22 -6.65
N PHE A 317 -35.60 9.28 -5.61
CA PHE A 317 -35.87 8.11 -4.75
C PHE A 317 -36.31 6.88 -5.56
N GLU A 318 -37.24 7.06 -6.51
CA GLU A 318 -37.74 5.95 -7.33
C GLU A 318 -36.64 5.31 -8.18
N LYS A 319 -35.76 6.10 -8.79
CA LYS A 319 -34.64 5.61 -9.58
C LYS A 319 -33.60 4.95 -8.70
N ALA A 320 -33.29 5.50 -7.51
CA ALA A 320 -32.37 4.90 -6.56
C ALA A 320 -32.93 3.57 -6.04
N ARG A 321 -34.23 3.48 -5.74
CA ARG A 321 -34.89 2.25 -5.32
C ARG A 321 -34.77 1.13 -6.37
N LEU A 322 -34.93 1.47 -7.65
CA LEU A 322 -34.76 0.50 -8.74
C LEU A 322 -33.33 -0.04 -8.79
N VAL A 323 -32.33 0.84 -8.72
CA VAL A 323 -30.90 0.43 -8.69
C VAL A 323 -30.60 -0.47 -7.51
N VAL A 324 -31.06 -0.15 -6.30
CA VAL A 324 -30.87 -0.99 -5.11
C VAL A 324 -31.51 -2.37 -5.30
N ARG A 325 -32.69 -2.43 -5.92
CA ARG A 325 -33.36 -3.70 -6.23
C ARG A 325 -32.56 -4.55 -7.21
N GLU A 326 -32.10 -3.97 -8.31
CA GLU A 326 -31.24 -4.64 -9.30
C GLU A 326 -29.95 -5.16 -8.66
N MET A 327 -29.34 -4.35 -7.79
CA MET A 327 -28.11 -4.74 -7.05
C MET A 327 -28.39 -5.88 -6.07
N ALA A 328 -29.54 -5.86 -5.37
CA ALA A 328 -29.91 -6.93 -4.45
C ALA A 328 -30.18 -8.25 -5.21
N GLU A 329 -30.86 -8.19 -6.34
CA GLU A 329 -31.12 -9.36 -7.22
C GLU A 329 -29.80 -9.94 -7.79
N ALA A 330 -28.79 -9.08 -8.05
CA ALA A 330 -27.47 -9.51 -8.57
C ALA A 330 -26.59 -10.16 -7.50
N VAL A 331 -26.89 -9.97 -6.22
CA VAL A 331 -26.10 -10.51 -5.08
C VAL A 331 -26.78 -11.76 -4.51
N ALA A 332 -28.08 -11.92 -4.68
CA ALA A 332 -28.87 -13.07 -4.22
C ALA A 332 -28.62 -14.33 -5.05
#